data_ac6ef92b4f2b82db4933c10090ae66f1
#
_entry.id   ac6ef92b4f2b82db4933c10090ae66f1
#
_cell.length_a   1.000
_cell.length_b   1.000
_cell.length_c   1.000
_cell.angle_alpha   90.00
_cell.angle_beta   90.00
_cell.angle_gamma   90.00
#
_symmetry.space_group_name_H-M   'P 1'
#
loop_
_entity.id
_entity.type
_entity.pdbx_description
1 polymer ?
#
loop_
_entity_poly.entity_id
_entity_poly.type
_entity_poly.pdbx_seq_one_letter_code
_entity_poly.pdbx_strand_id
1 'polypeptide(L)'
;YQQSYQHMRRLRFVAIIKQKTMTMNKRSIPANITATLAVGATATAPYYDVNITQQLCTPACVDETPVFAPSFTVKSIANVGTSQYLVVLHVEGVINYVPCNCGTCCTRSQVVSQDFTIPVFSATAISSITPSIGTVQNGIARIACCSCSKTFVSDVPLTLTIATA
;
A
#
# COMPACT_ATOMS: atom_id res chain seq x y z
N TYR A 1 -38.03 13.79 30.42
CA TYR A 1 -36.79 14.54 30.70
C TYR A 1 -35.60 13.64 31.03
N GLN A 2 -35.79 12.56 31.80
CA GLN A 2 -34.68 11.64 32.16
C GLN A 2 -34.20 10.76 31.01
N GLN A 3 -35.07 10.33 30.10
CA GLN A 3 -34.64 9.52 28.94
C GLN A 3 -33.81 10.27 27.93
N SER A 4 -34.08 11.56 27.72
CA SER A 4 -33.31 12.43 26.80
C SER A 4 -31.86 12.65 27.32
N TYR A 5 -31.68 12.73 28.64
CA TYR A 5 -30.39 12.92 29.28
C TYR A 5 -29.49 11.70 29.18
N GLN A 6 -30.09 10.50 29.31
CA GLN A 6 -29.38 9.22 29.15
C GLN A 6 -28.93 9.00 27.71
N HIS A 7 -29.74 9.42 26.73
CA HIS A 7 -29.39 9.29 25.33
C HIS A 7 -28.23 10.22 24.90
N MET A 8 -28.23 11.45 25.39
CA MET A 8 -27.11 12.38 25.18
C MET A 8 -25.81 11.93 25.84
N ARG A 9 -25.89 11.32 27.04
CA ARG A 9 -24.69 10.76 27.69
C ARG A 9 -24.11 9.58 26.91
N ARG A 10 -24.96 8.69 26.34
CA ARG A 10 -24.52 7.57 25.51
C ARG A 10 -23.88 8.04 24.22
N LEU A 11 -24.45 9.05 23.55
CA LEU A 11 -23.88 9.62 22.33
C LEU A 11 -22.54 10.31 22.57
N ARG A 12 -22.36 11.01 23.68
CA ARG A 12 -21.08 11.60 24.07
C ARG A 12 -20.03 10.54 24.42
N PHE A 13 -20.42 9.45 25.05
CA PHE A 13 -19.49 8.35 25.39
C PHE A 13 -19.03 7.60 24.11
N VAL A 14 -19.93 7.34 23.17
CA VAL A 14 -19.60 6.72 21.90
C VAL A 14 -18.71 7.63 21.03
N ALA A 15 -18.96 8.93 21.03
CA ALA A 15 -18.13 9.90 20.31
C ALA A 15 -16.71 10.03 20.92
N ILE A 16 -16.60 9.98 22.25
CA ILE A 16 -15.30 10.01 22.94
C ILE A 16 -14.51 8.70 22.70
N ILE A 17 -15.18 7.55 22.68
CA ILE A 17 -14.52 6.26 22.38
C ILE A 17 -14.07 6.23 20.91
N LYS A 18 -14.86 6.74 19.97
CA LYS A 18 -14.45 6.86 18.55
C LYS A 18 -13.27 7.82 18.38
N GLN A 19 -13.26 8.95 19.08
CA GLN A 19 -12.11 9.88 19.03
C GLN A 19 -10.85 9.30 19.68
N LYS A 20 -10.99 8.52 20.76
CA LYS A 20 -9.84 7.89 21.42
C LYS A 20 -9.25 6.75 20.59
N THR A 21 -10.09 6.00 19.85
CA THR A 21 -9.62 4.97 18.91
C THR A 21 -8.97 5.58 17.67
N MET A 22 -9.47 6.72 17.18
CA MET A 22 -8.83 7.45 16.06
C MET A 22 -7.49 8.09 16.44
N THR A 23 -7.28 8.49 17.70
CA THR A 23 -6.00 9.06 18.16
C THR A 23 -4.94 7.99 18.42
N MET A 24 -5.31 6.75 18.74
CA MET A 24 -4.35 5.65 18.90
C MET A 24 -3.88 5.06 17.56
N ASN A 25 -4.64 5.21 16.49
CA ASN A 25 -4.29 4.74 15.14
C ASN A 25 -3.47 5.75 14.31
N LYS A 26 -3.02 6.85 14.88
CA LYS A 26 -2.22 7.86 14.18
C LYS A 26 -0.79 7.41 13.83
N ARG A 27 -0.36 6.21 14.23
CA ARG A 27 1.03 5.74 14.00
C ARG A 27 1.25 4.91 12.73
N SER A 28 0.20 4.46 12.07
CA SER A 28 0.33 3.79 10.77
C SER A 28 -0.86 4.14 9.88
N ILE A 29 -0.71 5.18 9.07
CA ILE A 29 -1.61 5.36 7.93
C ILE A 29 -1.24 4.24 6.96
N PRO A 30 -2.16 3.30 6.64
CA PRO A 30 -1.83 2.20 5.74
C PRO A 30 -1.50 2.76 4.35
N ALA A 31 -0.58 2.11 3.65
CA ALA A 31 -0.32 2.41 2.25
C ALA A 31 -1.58 2.11 1.43
N ASN A 32 -1.96 3.04 0.54
CA ASN A 32 -3.00 2.78 -0.45
C ASN A 32 -2.34 2.09 -1.65
N ILE A 33 -2.65 0.81 -1.84
CA ILE A 33 -2.08 0.03 -2.93
C ILE A 33 -3.17 -0.21 -3.97
N THR A 34 -2.89 0.21 -5.19
CA THR A 34 -3.69 -0.09 -6.38
C THR A 34 -2.85 -0.90 -7.36
N ALA A 35 -3.46 -1.89 -7.98
CA ALA A 35 -2.80 -2.69 -9.02
C ALA A 35 -3.69 -2.81 -10.25
N THR A 36 -3.12 -2.60 -11.42
CA THR A 36 -3.79 -2.73 -12.71
C THR A 36 -3.05 -3.73 -13.59
N LEU A 37 -3.80 -4.53 -14.38
CA LEU A 37 -3.21 -5.45 -15.34
C LEU A 37 -2.73 -4.65 -16.56
N ALA A 38 -1.46 -4.80 -16.92
CA ALA A 38 -0.91 -4.16 -18.10
C ALA A 38 -1.44 -4.79 -19.40
N VAL A 39 -1.49 -3.98 -20.46
CA VAL A 39 -1.85 -4.45 -21.79
C VAL A 39 -0.78 -5.44 -22.30
N GLY A 40 -1.23 -6.59 -22.82
CA GLY A 40 -0.35 -7.63 -23.35
C GLY A 40 0.12 -8.68 -22.34
N ALA A 41 -0.31 -8.60 -21.08
CA ALA A 41 -0.07 -9.65 -20.10
C ALA A 41 -0.75 -10.97 -20.48
N THR A 42 -0.09 -12.10 -20.21
CA THR A 42 -0.59 -13.45 -20.50
C THR A 42 -1.23 -14.08 -19.28
N ALA A 43 -2.00 -15.16 -19.48
CA ALA A 43 -2.62 -15.90 -18.39
C ALA A 43 -1.59 -16.60 -17.47
N THR A 44 -0.41 -16.97 -18.02
CA THR A 44 0.66 -17.63 -17.26
C THR A 44 1.70 -16.68 -16.69
N ALA A 45 1.73 -15.44 -17.19
CA ALA A 45 2.62 -14.39 -16.72
C ALA A 45 1.88 -13.04 -16.73
N PRO A 46 0.85 -12.88 -15.89
CA PRO A 46 0.13 -11.62 -15.79
C PRO A 46 1.06 -10.53 -15.24
N TYR A 47 0.96 -9.35 -15.83
CA TYR A 47 1.75 -8.20 -15.48
C TYR A 47 0.85 -7.14 -14.81
N TYR A 48 1.32 -6.55 -13.74
CA TYR A 48 0.61 -5.54 -12.97
C TYR A 48 1.50 -4.33 -12.74
N ASP A 49 0.97 -3.13 -12.94
CA ASP A 49 1.57 -1.90 -12.43
C ASP A 49 1.02 -1.65 -11.03
N VAL A 50 1.86 -1.86 -10.03
CA VAL A 50 1.49 -1.69 -8.63
C VAL A 50 1.88 -0.30 -8.18
N ASN A 51 0.88 0.55 -7.92
CA ASN A 51 1.08 1.90 -7.42
C ASN A 51 0.95 1.91 -5.89
N ILE A 52 2.02 2.25 -5.20
CA ILE A 52 2.07 2.36 -3.75
C ILE A 52 2.05 3.83 -3.38
N THR A 53 1.09 4.23 -2.55
CA THR A 53 1.02 5.59 -1.99
C THR A 53 1.07 5.49 -0.48
N GLN A 54 2.04 6.15 0.14
CA GLN A 54 2.24 6.14 1.58
C GLN A 54 2.32 7.56 2.13
N GLN A 55 1.54 7.81 3.18
CA GLN A 55 1.68 9.05 3.96
C GLN A 55 2.90 8.96 4.87
N LEU A 56 3.81 9.92 4.73
CA LEU A 56 5.01 10.00 5.55
C LEU A 56 4.74 10.66 6.90
N CYS A 57 5.46 10.23 7.94
CA CYS A 57 5.36 10.82 9.28
C CYS A 57 5.85 12.26 9.31
N THR A 58 6.90 12.57 8.55
CA THR A 58 7.44 13.93 8.40
C THR A 58 7.46 14.34 6.93
N PRO A 59 7.30 15.63 6.61
CA PRO A 59 7.40 16.08 5.22
C PRO A 59 8.78 15.78 4.64
N ALA A 60 8.78 15.24 3.43
CA ALA A 60 9.99 14.95 2.65
C ALA A 60 10.27 16.05 1.64
N CYS A 61 11.54 16.22 1.26
CA CYS A 61 11.97 17.10 0.20
C CYS A 61 11.57 16.51 -1.16
N VAL A 62 10.83 17.27 -1.97
CA VAL A 62 10.32 16.79 -3.26
C VAL A 62 11.40 16.68 -4.35
N ASP A 63 12.52 17.34 -4.16
CA ASP A 63 13.64 17.31 -5.10
C ASP A 63 14.63 16.18 -4.82
N GLU A 64 14.47 15.48 -3.68
CA GLU A 64 15.28 14.33 -3.29
C GLU A 64 14.50 13.03 -3.58
N THR A 65 15.13 12.13 -4.32
CA THR A 65 14.53 10.84 -4.65
C THR A 65 14.62 9.90 -3.45
N PRO A 66 13.46 9.41 -2.91
CA PRO A 66 13.50 8.46 -1.83
C PRO A 66 13.98 7.08 -2.32
N VAL A 67 14.56 6.31 -1.42
CA VAL A 67 14.96 4.93 -1.69
C VAL A 67 13.92 4.00 -1.09
N PHE A 68 13.36 3.12 -1.91
CA PHE A 68 12.43 2.09 -1.48
C PHE A 68 12.63 0.85 -2.35
N ALA A 69 12.92 -0.27 -1.71
CA ALA A 69 13.06 -1.58 -2.33
C ALA A 69 11.99 -2.51 -1.74
N PRO A 70 10.82 -2.65 -2.38
CA PRO A 70 9.76 -3.52 -1.90
C PRO A 70 10.07 -4.99 -2.15
N SER A 71 9.57 -5.86 -1.27
CA SER A 71 9.44 -7.28 -1.50
C SER A 71 7.97 -7.69 -1.53
N PHE A 72 7.65 -8.67 -2.38
CA PHE A 72 6.29 -9.19 -2.53
C PHE A 72 6.29 -10.68 -2.20
N THR A 73 5.34 -11.10 -1.38
CA THR A 73 5.11 -12.51 -1.05
C THR A 73 3.65 -12.87 -1.25
N VAL A 74 3.40 -14.10 -1.71
CA VAL A 74 2.03 -14.63 -1.84
C VAL A 74 1.59 -15.17 -0.49
N LYS A 75 0.52 -14.61 0.05
CA LYS A 75 -0.08 -15.07 1.32
C LYS A 75 -1.12 -16.17 1.10
N SER A 76 -1.95 -16.01 0.10
CA SER A 76 -3.00 -16.99 -0.20
C SER A 76 -3.44 -16.93 -1.66
N ILE A 77 -3.93 -18.05 -2.15
CA ILE A 77 -4.53 -18.22 -3.47
C ILE A 77 -5.89 -18.89 -3.22
N ALA A 78 -6.98 -18.21 -3.56
CA ALA A 78 -8.33 -18.72 -3.36
C ALA A 78 -9.06 -18.82 -4.69
N ASN A 79 -9.60 -20.00 -5.00
CA ASN A 79 -10.50 -20.17 -6.14
C ASN A 79 -11.88 -19.58 -5.76
N VAL A 80 -12.35 -18.63 -6.55
CA VAL A 80 -13.62 -17.93 -6.31
C VAL A 80 -14.67 -18.17 -7.39
N GLY A 81 -14.34 -18.98 -8.38
CA GLY A 81 -15.25 -19.30 -9.49
C GLY A 81 -14.59 -20.10 -10.59
N THR A 82 -15.29 -20.27 -11.71
CA THR A 82 -14.72 -20.95 -12.86
C THR A 82 -13.57 -20.12 -13.43
N SER A 83 -12.35 -20.67 -13.37
CA SER A 83 -11.13 -20.04 -13.90
C SER A 83 -10.75 -18.70 -13.25
N GLN A 84 -11.30 -18.38 -12.07
CA GLN A 84 -10.99 -17.14 -11.37
C GLN A 84 -10.43 -17.40 -9.98
N TYR A 85 -9.33 -16.74 -9.68
CA TYR A 85 -8.62 -16.82 -8.39
C TYR A 85 -8.44 -15.43 -7.81
N LEU A 86 -8.56 -15.32 -6.51
CA LEU A 86 -8.10 -14.15 -5.76
C LEU A 86 -6.77 -14.46 -5.10
N VAL A 87 -5.77 -13.66 -5.41
CA VAL A 87 -4.42 -13.81 -4.88
C VAL A 87 -4.16 -12.67 -3.91
N VAL A 88 -3.89 -13.00 -2.66
CA VAL A 88 -3.47 -12.05 -1.64
C VAL A 88 -1.96 -11.96 -1.65
N LEU A 89 -1.45 -10.78 -1.97
CA LEU A 89 -0.04 -10.45 -1.93
C LEU A 89 0.25 -9.56 -0.73
N HIS A 90 1.37 -9.83 -0.08
CA HIS A 90 1.94 -8.98 0.94
C HIS A 90 3.11 -8.20 0.36
N VAL A 91 3.09 -6.89 0.48
CA VAL A 91 4.21 -6.02 0.17
C VAL A 91 4.80 -5.48 1.45
N GLU A 92 6.11 -5.54 1.56
CA GLU A 92 6.85 -4.93 2.66
C GLU A 92 8.13 -4.26 2.15
N GLY A 93 8.59 -3.26 2.89
CA GLY A 93 9.84 -2.55 2.59
C GLY A 93 10.03 -1.35 3.49
N VAL A 94 11.17 -0.70 3.34
CA VAL A 94 11.51 0.51 4.08
C VAL A 94 11.72 1.64 3.11
N ILE A 95 11.00 2.74 3.33
CA ILE A 95 11.21 4.00 2.61
C ILE A 95 12.27 4.79 3.38
N ASN A 96 13.37 5.13 2.71
CA ASN A 96 14.38 6.05 3.22
C ASN A 96 14.26 7.37 2.44
N TYR A 97 14.09 8.48 3.13
CA TYR A 97 13.85 9.78 2.52
C TYR A 97 14.54 10.92 3.29
N VAL A 98 14.80 12.01 2.59
CA VAL A 98 15.33 13.23 3.18
C VAL A 98 14.18 14.11 3.67
N PRO A 99 14.07 14.40 4.99
CA PRO A 99 13.04 15.27 5.49
C PRO A 99 13.29 16.72 5.12
N CYS A 100 12.20 17.49 4.94
CA CYS A 100 12.26 18.92 4.76
C CYS A 100 12.89 19.62 5.97
N ASN A 101 13.62 20.69 5.73
CA ASN A 101 14.28 21.53 6.74
C ASN A 101 15.40 20.81 7.53
N CYS A 102 15.81 19.65 7.09
CA CYS A 102 17.00 18.97 7.57
C CYS A 102 17.99 18.97 6.42
N GLY A 103 19.18 19.49 6.59
CA GLY A 103 20.18 19.47 5.52
C GLY A 103 20.36 18.05 4.94
N THR A 104 21.04 17.91 3.82
CA THR A 104 21.24 16.65 3.08
C THR A 104 21.84 15.49 3.90
N CYS A 105 22.28 15.77 5.13
CA CYS A 105 22.84 14.77 6.05
C CYS A 105 21.81 14.00 6.88
N CYS A 106 20.53 14.37 6.82
CA CYS A 106 19.48 13.71 7.60
C CYS A 106 18.67 12.76 6.72
N THR A 107 18.55 11.52 7.14
CA THR A 107 17.67 10.53 6.51
C THR A 107 16.65 10.02 7.52
N ARG A 108 15.43 9.84 7.09
CA ARG A 108 14.35 9.19 7.85
C ARG A 108 13.96 7.90 7.19
N SER A 109 13.57 6.94 8.00
CA SER A 109 13.10 5.64 7.55
C SER A 109 11.66 5.39 8.00
N GLN A 110 10.85 4.83 7.11
CA GLN A 110 9.48 4.46 7.40
C GLN A 110 9.15 3.11 6.76
N VAL A 111 8.54 2.22 7.53
CA VAL A 111 8.14 0.89 7.06
C VAL A 111 6.84 0.99 6.27
N VAL A 112 6.79 0.28 5.14
CA VAL A 112 5.56 -0.08 4.42
C VAL A 112 5.32 -1.56 4.65
N SER A 113 4.10 -1.92 5.06
CA SER A 113 3.66 -3.31 5.22
C SER A 113 2.17 -3.35 4.95
N GLN A 114 1.77 -3.96 3.84
CA GLN A 114 0.39 -3.94 3.37
C GLN A 114 0.05 -5.22 2.61
N ASP A 115 -1.16 -5.71 2.83
CA ASP A 115 -1.76 -6.76 2.01
C ASP A 115 -2.66 -6.13 0.95
N PHE A 116 -2.67 -6.70 -0.24
CA PHE A 116 -3.61 -6.35 -1.28
C PHE A 116 -4.01 -7.59 -2.08
N THR A 117 -5.19 -7.53 -2.70
CA THR A 117 -5.75 -8.66 -3.44
C THR A 117 -5.85 -8.32 -4.90
N ILE A 118 -5.41 -9.24 -5.76
CA ILE A 118 -5.53 -9.12 -7.20
C ILE A 118 -6.27 -10.33 -7.78
N PRO A 119 -7.10 -10.12 -8.82
CA PRO A 119 -7.71 -11.22 -9.56
C PRO A 119 -6.70 -11.83 -10.52
N VAL A 120 -6.67 -13.16 -10.58
CA VAL A 120 -5.88 -13.93 -11.52
C VAL A 120 -6.80 -14.92 -12.25
N PHE A 121 -6.65 -15.03 -13.57
CA PHE A 121 -7.46 -15.95 -14.38
C PHE A 121 -6.61 -17.11 -14.86
N SER A 122 -7.07 -18.33 -14.63
CA SER A 122 -6.42 -19.56 -15.08
C SER A 122 -7.47 -20.63 -15.38
N ALA A 123 -7.39 -21.23 -16.56
CA ALA A 123 -8.27 -22.34 -16.95
C ALA A 123 -7.96 -23.64 -16.22
N THR A 124 -6.75 -23.77 -15.65
CA THR A 124 -6.27 -24.92 -14.90
C THR A 124 -6.03 -24.55 -13.44
N ALA A 125 -6.03 -25.54 -12.56
CA ALA A 125 -5.75 -25.31 -11.14
C ALA A 125 -4.33 -24.73 -10.94
N ILE A 126 -4.24 -23.67 -10.15
CA ILE A 126 -2.96 -23.04 -9.82
C ILE A 126 -2.30 -23.81 -8.69
N SER A 127 -1.06 -24.26 -8.90
CA SER A 127 -0.25 -24.92 -7.88
C SER A 127 0.62 -23.94 -7.10
N SER A 128 1.19 -22.94 -7.78
CA SER A 128 1.99 -21.90 -7.12
C SER A 128 2.02 -20.61 -7.94
N ILE A 129 2.33 -19.51 -7.28
CA ILE A 129 2.55 -18.20 -7.90
C ILE A 129 3.86 -17.63 -7.37
N THR A 130 4.73 -17.19 -8.26
CA THR A 130 6.01 -16.55 -7.91
C THR A 130 5.97 -15.10 -8.40
N PRO A 131 6.01 -14.12 -7.50
CA PRO A 131 6.11 -12.70 -7.87
C PRO A 131 7.54 -12.34 -8.29
N SER A 132 7.65 -11.48 -9.29
CA SER A 132 8.90 -10.89 -9.76
C SER A 132 8.68 -9.41 -10.00
N ILE A 133 9.60 -8.56 -9.53
CA ILE A 133 9.51 -7.11 -9.68
C ILE A 133 10.53 -6.61 -10.69
N GLY A 134 10.10 -5.62 -11.49
CA GLY A 134 10.95 -4.90 -12.42
C GLY A 134 11.62 -3.68 -11.77
N THR A 135 11.96 -2.70 -12.57
CA THR A 135 12.60 -1.46 -12.09
C THR A 135 11.58 -0.59 -11.34
N VAL A 136 11.80 -0.38 -10.06
CA VAL A 136 10.94 0.44 -9.19
C VAL A 136 11.24 1.91 -9.42
N GLN A 137 10.19 2.74 -9.54
CA GLN A 137 10.30 4.19 -9.64
C GLN A 137 9.70 4.83 -8.40
N ASN A 138 10.53 5.56 -7.65
CA ASN A 138 10.16 6.18 -6.39
C ASN A 138 10.14 7.70 -6.51
N GLY A 139 9.24 8.35 -5.78
CA GLY A 139 9.15 9.79 -5.76
C GLY A 139 8.38 10.32 -4.54
N ILE A 140 8.48 11.63 -4.37
CA ILE A 140 7.64 12.38 -3.46
C ILE A 140 6.65 13.18 -4.30
N ALA A 141 5.36 13.00 -4.05
CA ALA A 141 4.32 13.69 -4.82
C ALA A 141 4.42 15.20 -4.60
N ARG A 142 4.52 15.96 -5.69
CA ARG A 142 4.58 17.43 -5.62
C ARG A 142 3.21 18.00 -5.30
N ILE A 143 3.20 18.96 -4.38
CA ILE A 143 2.05 19.83 -4.15
C ILE A 143 2.44 21.20 -4.73
N ALA A 144 1.54 21.82 -5.50
CA ALA A 144 1.80 23.12 -6.12
C ALA A 144 2.33 24.12 -5.08
N CYS A 145 3.43 24.81 -5.41
CA CYS A 145 4.09 25.84 -4.59
C CYS A 145 4.84 25.35 -3.34
N CYS A 146 4.95 24.05 -3.09
CA CYS A 146 5.66 23.52 -1.92
C CYS A 146 6.86 22.66 -2.32
N SER A 147 8.01 22.93 -1.71
CA SER A 147 9.22 22.08 -1.83
C SER A 147 9.18 20.85 -0.93
N CYS A 148 8.13 20.71 -0.12
CA CYS A 148 7.95 19.65 0.86
C CYS A 148 6.60 18.97 0.69
N SER A 149 6.57 17.64 0.79
CA SER A 149 5.34 16.85 0.75
C SER A 149 5.40 15.67 1.71
N LYS A 150 4.25 15.25 2.21
CA LYS A 150 4.11 14.06 3.04
C LYS A 150 3.70 12.83 2.24
N THR A 151 3.59 12.89 0.94
CA THR A 151 3.09 11.79 0.14
C THR A 151 4.22 11.16 -0.66
N PHE A 152 4.60 9.96 -0.26
CA PHE A 152 5.47 9.08 -1.03
C PHE A 152 4.65 8.34 -2.07
N VAL A 153 5.21 8.17 -3.27
CA VAL A 153 4.63 7.39 -4.36
C VAL A 153 5.70 6.46 -4.93
N SER A 154 5.29 5.25 -5.32
CA SER A 154 6.17 4.29 -5.96
C SER A 154 5.41 3.50 -7.02
N ASP A 155 5.97 3.40 -8.22
CA ASP A 155 5.49 2.53 -9.28
C ASP A 155 6.36 1.27 -9.30
N VAL A 156 5.72 0.12 -9.12
CA VAL A 156 6.38 -1.18 -9.07
C VAL A 156 5.83 -2.07 -10.17
N PRO A 157 6.59 -2.35 -11.24
CA PRO A 157 6.23 -3.36 -12.22
C PRO A 157 6.29 -4.74 -11.57
N LEU A 158 5.17 -5.45 -11.54
CA LEU A 158 5.02 -6.78 -10.95
C LEU A 158 4.58 -7.79 -11.98
N THR A 159 5.33 -8.87 -12.14
CA THR A 159 4.95 -10.02 -12.96
C THR A 159 4.73 -11.23 -12.04
N LEU A 160 3.62 -11.95 -12.25
CA LEU A 160 3.35 -13.20 -11.55
C LEU A 160 3.62 -14.37 -12.50
N THR A 161 4.54 -15.25 -12.14
CA THR A 161 4.70 -16.52 -12.84
C THR A 161 3.79 -17.56 -12.18
N ILE A 162 2.83 -18.07 -12.96
CA ILE A 162 1.83 -19.03 -12.50
C ILE A 162 2.24 -20.43 -12.93
N ALA A 163 2.41 -21.32 -11.96
CA ALA A 163 2.54 -22.76 -12.19
C ALA A 163 1.18 -23.42 -11.97
N THR A 164 0.78 -24.27 -12.90
CA THR A 164 -0.46 -25.06 -12.85
C THR A 164 -0.17 -26.50 -12.41
N ALA A 165 -1.19 -27.13 -11.84
CA ALA A 165 -1.11 -28.56 -11.43
C ALA A 165 -1.25 -29.50 -12.66
#